data_415095a197ba36e3c053c9d37296af1b
#
_entry.id   415095a197ba36e3c053c9d37296af1b
#
_cell.length_a   1.000
_cell.length_b   1.000
_cell.length_c   1.000
_cell.angle_alpha   90.00
_cell.angle_beta   90.00
_cell.angle_gamma   90.00
#
_symmetry.space_group_name_H-M   'P 1'
#
loop_
_entity.id
_entity.type
_entity.pdbx_description
1 polymer ?
#
loop_
_entity_poly.entity_id
_entity_poly.type
_entity_poly.pdbx_seq_one_letter_code
_entity_poly.pdbx_strand_id
1 'polypeptide(L)'
;SGTSALHIACLSLGLKEGDIVWTSPISFVASSNCALYCNAEVDFVDIDSKTYNMSSDSLEEKLIEAKKKGKLPKIVIPVHLSGQSCDMKKINQLSLEFGFKIIEDASHAVGAKYEGMPVGDCRYSDITVFSFHPVKIITTCEGGMCMTNDSKIAELLYRFRSHGITRQ
;
A
#
# COMPACT_ATOMS: atom_id res chain seq x y z
N SER A 1 7.86 12.66 3.66
CA SER A 1 6.79 12.21 4.58
C SER A 1 6.22 10.87 4.15
N GLY A 2 5.51 10.17 5.04
CA GLY A 2 4.77 8.95 4.69
C GLY A 2 3.74 9.21 3.58
N THR A 3 3.07 10.35 3.61
CA THR A 3 2.12 10.78 2.56
C THR A 3 2.79 10.86 1.18
N SER A 4 3.97 11.48 1.10
CA SER A 4 4.73 11.55 -0.15
C SER A 4 5.21 10.17 -0.60
N ALA A 5 5.59 9.31 0.35
CA ALA A 5 6.00 7.94 0.04
C ALA A 5 4.85 7.12 -0.56
N LEU A 6 3.63 7.20 0.01
CA LEU A 6 2.44 6.58 -0.57
C LEU A 6 2.13 7.12 -1.97
N HIS A 7 2.23 8.44 -2.18
CA HIS A 7 1.98 9.05 -3.48
C HIS A 7 2.97 8.56 -4.55
N ILE A 8 4.29 8.61 -4.28
CA ILE A 8 5.28 8.12 -5.25
C ILE A 8 5.22 6.60 -5.45
N ALA A 9 4.77 5.83 -4.44
CA ALA A 9 4.51 4.41 -4.60
C ALA A 9 3.39 4.16 -5.62
N CYS A 10 2.27 4.90 -5.53
CA CYS A 10 1.19 4.84 -6.50
C CYS A 10 1.67 5.20 -7.93
N LEU A 11 2.43 6.30 -8.07
CA LEU A 11 3.01 6.71 -9.35
C LEU A 11 3.97 5.65 -9.92
N SER A 12 4.79 5.01 -9.08
CA SER A 12 5.76 4.00 -9.50
C SER A 12 5.09 2.71 -9.99
N LEU A 13 3.87 2.42 -9.53
CA LEU A 13 3.04 1.34 -10.04
C LEU A 13 2.15 1.77 -11.21
N GLY A 14 2.36 2.98 -11.74
CA GLY A 14 1.68 3.50 -12.91
C GLY A 14 0.20 3.82 -12.69
N LEU A 15 -0.18 4.19 -11.46
CA LEU A 15 -1.54 4.62 -11.15
C LEU A 15 -1.87 5.93 -11.90
N LYS A 16 -3.05 6.00 -12.47
CA LYS A 16 -3.50 7.12 -13.30
C LYS A 16 -5.02 7.27 -13.27
N GLU A 17 -5.52 8.33 -13.90
CA GLU A 17 -6.95 8.57 -14.10
C GLU A 17 -7.66 7.34 -14.71
N GLY A 18 -8.82 7.01 -14.15
CA GLY A 18 -9.62 5.83 -14.52
C GLY A 18 -9.24 4.52 -13.82
N ASP A 19 -8.10 4.49 -13.13
CA ASP A 19 -7.73 3.36 -12.26
C ASP A 19 -8.44 3.45 -10.90
N ILE A 20 -8.56 2.34 -10.19
CA ILE A 20 -9.21 2.24 -8.88
C ILE A 20 -8.20 1.73 -7.85
N VAL A 21 -8.19 2.35 -6.67
CA VAL A 21 -7.42 1.89 -5.50
C VAL A 21 -8.38 1.48 -4.40
N TRP A 22 -8.13 0.32 -3.78
CA TRP A 22 -8.87 -0.10 -2.59
C TRP A 22 -7.97 -0.04 -1.35
N THR A 23 -8.53 0.45 -0.26
CA THR A 23 -7.84 0.51 1.04
C THR A 23 -8.81 0.21 2.19
N SER A 24 -8.32 0.24 3.43
CA SER A 24 -9.15 0.08 4.62
C SER A 24 -9.86 1.39 4.98
N PRO A 25 -11.13 1.35 5.45
CA PRO A 25 -11.84 2.53 5.95
C PRO A 25 -11.29 3.04 7.28
N ILE A 26 -10.61 2.19 8.05
CA ILE A 26 -9.96 2.58 9.31
C ILE A 26 -8.46 2.77 9.05
N SER A 27 -8.08 4.00 8.75
CA SER A 27 -6.70 4.41 8.50
C SER A 27 -6.57 5.91 8.58
N PHE A 28 -5.32 6.40 8.54
CA PHE A 28 -5.07 7.80 8.26
C PHE A 28 -5.40 8.10 6.78
N VAL A 29 -5.97 9.26 6.52
CA VAL A 29 -6.48 9.65 5.20
C VAL A 29 -5.44 9.58 4.06
N ALA A 30 -4.15 9.57 4.35
CA ALA A 30 -3.10 9.46 3.34
C ALA A 30 -3.17 8.16 2.54
N SER A 31 -3.66 7.04 3.13
CA SER A 31 -3.81 5.76 2.43
C SER A 31 -4.86 5.81 1.31
N SER A 32 -5.83 6.74 1.39
CA SER A 32 -6.81 6.99 0.34
C SER A 32 -6.43 8.18 -0.55
N ASN A 33 -5.94 9.28 0.04
CA ASN A 33 -5.61 10.49 -0.72
C ASN A 33 -4.47 10.28 -1.72
N CYS A 34 -3.55 9.34 -1.48
CA CYS A 34 -2.49 9.04 -2.44
C CYS A 34 -3.03 8.62 -3.82
N ALA A 35 -4.20 7.98 -3.88
CA ALA A 35 -4.88 7.66 -5.13
C ALA A 35 -5.48 8.92 -5.78
N LEU A 36 -6.11 9.78 -4.99
CA LEU A 36 -6.69 11.03 -5.49
C LEU A 36 -5.64 11.95 -6.08
N TYR A 37 -4.42 11.97 -5.54
CA TYR A 37 -3.29 12.73 -6.10
C TYR A 37 -2.87 12.22 -7.49
N CYS A 38 -3.23 10.98 -7.83
CA CYS A 38 -3.01 10.40 -9.15
C CYS A 38 -4.26 10.49 -10.06
N ASN A 39 -5.30 11.23 -9.66
CA ASN A 39 -6.62 11.30 -10.30
C ASN A 39 -7.32 9.93 -10.43
N ALA A 40 -6.98 8.98 -9.57
CA ALA A 40 -7.60 7.67 -9.52
C ALA A 40 -8.82 7.66 -8.56
N GLU A 41 -9.71 6.69 -8.75
CA GLU A 41 -10.83 6.47 -7.85
C GLU A 41 -10.41 5.70 -6.60
N VAL A 42 -11.11 5.94 -5.49
CA VAL A 42 -10.89 5.25 -4.21
C VAL A 42 -12.13 4.48 -3.82
N ASP A 43 -11.93 3.26 -3.34
CA ASP A 43 -12.99 2.47 -2.71
C ASP A 43 -12.42 1.71 -1.50
N PHE A 44 -13.28 1.16 -0.65
CA PHE A 44 -12.89 0.60 0.63
C PHE A 44 -13.25 -0.88 0.73
N VAL A 45 -12.39 -1.62 1.41
CA VAL A 45 -12.63 -3.01 1.82
C VAL A 45 -12.84 -3.02 3.33
N ASP A 46 -13.89 -3.69 3.79
CA ASP A 46 -14.21 -3.73 5.21
C ASP A 46 -13.13 -4.42 6.05
N ILE A 47 -13.17 -4.17 7.33
CA ILE A 47 -12.20 -4.68 8.30
C ILE A 47 -12.66 -6.01 8.89
N ASP A 48 -11.72 -6.79 9.39
CA ASP A 48 -11.96 -7.85 10.35
C ASP A 48 -12.21 -7.24 11.73
N SER A 49 -13.33 -7.61 12.36
CA SER A 49 -13.78 -7.02 13.64
C SER A 49 -12.87 -7.36 14.83
N LYS A 50 -11.98 -8.33 14.71
CA LYS A 50 -11.05 -8.75 15.78
C LYS A 50 -9.70 -8.03 15.67
N THR A 51 -9.23 -7.83 14.43
CA THR A 51 -7.91 -7.26 14.17
C THR A 51 -7.97 -5.80 13.76
N TYR A 52 -9.12 -5.30 13.31
CA TYR A 52 -9.34 -3.98 12.69
C TYR A 52 -8.51 -3.74 11.42
N ASN A 53 -7.78 -4.74 10.94
CA ASN A 53 -7.11 -4.71 9.66
C ASN A 53 -8.07 -5.07 8.53
N MET A 54 -7.70 -4.78 7.29
CA MET A 54 -8.46 -5.19 6.10
C MET A 54 -8.81 -6.68 6.17
N SER A 55 -10.09 -7.02 6.07
CA SER A 55 -10.55 -8.40 6.01
C SER A 55 -10.18 -9.01 4.66
N SER A 56 -9.37 -10.06 4.67
CA SER A 56 -9.01 -10.80 3.45
C SER A 56 -10.22 -11.50 2.82
N ASP A 57 -11.20 -11.92 3.62
CA ASP A 57 -12.43 -12.54 3.14
C ASP A 57 -13.33 -11.50 2.46
N SER A 58 -13.53 -10.33 3.08
CA SER A 58 -14.27 -9.22 2.45
C SER A 58 -13.58 -8.72 1.18
N LEU A 59 -12.23 -8.73 1.15
CA LEU A 59 -11.47 -8.42 -0.06
C LEU A 59 -11.77 -9.43 -1.17
N GLU A 60 -11.75 -10.72 -0.87
CA GLU A 60 -12.03 -11.79 -1.84
C GLU A 60 -13.45 -11.67 -2.42
N GLU A 61 -14.46 -11.52 -1.56
CA GLU A 61 -15.85 -11.33 -1.97
C GLU A 61 -16.00 -10.12 -2.90
N LYS A 62 -15.42 -8.99 -2.52
CA LYS A 62 -15.46 -7.76 -3.30
C LYS A 62 -14.73 -7.90 -4.66
N LEU A 63 -13.61 -8.63 -4.71
CA LEU A 63 -12.88 -8.91 -5.94
C LEU A 63 -13.71 -9.77 -6.91
N ILE A 64 -14.38 -10.78 -6.41
CA ILE A 64 -15.28 -11.64 -7.21
C ILE A 64 -16.39 -10.81 -7.85
N GLU A 65 -17.03 -9.92 -7.10
CA GLU A 65 -18.05 -9.03 -7.62
C GLU A 65 -17.51 -8.01 -8.63
N ALA A 66 -16.36 -7.40 -8.32
CA ALA A 66 -15.71 -6.42 -9.18
C ALA A 66 -15.27 -7.03 -10.52
N LYS A 67 -14.80 -8.28 -10.50
CA LYS A 67 -14.44 -9.03 -11.71
C LYS A 67 -15.63 -9.18 -12.66
N LYS A 68 -16.82 -9.50 -12.11
CA LYS A 68 -18.08 -9.60 -12.91
C LYS A 68 -18.46 -8.26 -13.54
N LYS A 69 -18.13 -7.15 -12.89
CA LYS A 69 -18.45 -5.77 -13.34
C LYS A 69 -17.34 -5.15 -14.20
N GLY A 70 -16.21 -5.82 -14.37
CA GLY A 70 -15.02 -5.28 -15.05
C GLY A 70 -14.36 -4.09 -14.32
N LYS A 71 -14.48 -4.02 -12.98
CA LYS A 71 -14.02 -2.91 -12.12
C LYS A 71 -13.04 -3.39 -11.04
N LEU A 72 -12.08 -4.22 -11.43
CA LEU A 72 -11.03 -4.65 -10.51
C LEU A 72 -10.13 -3.46 -10.10
N PRO A 73 -9.63 -3.44 -8.85
CA PRO A 73 -8.67 -2.43 -8.43
C PRO A 73 -7.34 -2.64 -9.16
N LYS A 74 -6.64 -1.56 -9.44
CA LYS A 74 -5.25 -1.62 -9.89
C LYS A 74 -4.29 -1.82 -8.73
N ILE A 75 -4.58 -1.19 -7.59
CA ILE A 75 -3.77 -1.26 -6.38
C ILE A 75 -4.69 -1.53 -5.18
N VAL A 76 -4.24 -2.39 -4.28
CA VAL A 76 -4.81 -2.56 -2.95
C VAL A 76 -3.78 -2.10 -1.92
N ILE A 77 -4.21 -1.28 -0.96
CA ILE A 77 -3.36 -0.73 0.11
C ILE A 77 -3.85 -1.27 1.45
N PRO A 78 -3.38 -2.46 1.89
CA PRO A 78 -3.59 -2.91 3.26
C PRO A 78 -2.81 -2.04 4.22
N VAL A 79 -3.44 -1.66 5.34
CA VAL A 79 -2.83 -0.84 6.39
C VAL A 79 -2.58 -1.70 7.62
N HIS A 80 -1.35 -1.75 8.10
CA HIS A 80 -0.97 -2.46 9.31
C HIS A 80 -1.32 -1.64 10.54
N LEU A 81 -2.63 -1.62 10.89
CA LEU A 81 -3.16 -0.75 11.92
C LEU A 81 -2.49 -1.04 13.29
N SER A 82 -2.03 0.02 13.95
CA SER A 82 -1.36 -0.06 15.25
C SER A 82 -0.13 -0.98 15.29
N GLY A 83 0.45 -1.29 14.12
CA GLY A 83 1.64 -2.14 14.00
C GLY A 83 1.36 -3.63 13.84
N GLN A 84 0.09 -4.04 13.86
CA GLN A 84 -0.28 -5.42 13.57
C GLN A 84 -0.34 -5.63 12.05
N SER A 85 0.42 -6.60 11.53
CA SER A 85 0.38 -6.93 10.09
C SER A 85 -0.99 -7.46 9.67
N CYS A 86 -1.45 -7.06 8.48
CA CYS A 86 -2.55 -7.72 7.79
C CYS A 86 -2.18 -9.17 7.43
N ASP A 87 -3.15 -9.98 7.02
CA ASP A 87 -2.90 -11.30 6.43
C ASP A 87 -2.31 -11.17 5.02
N MET A 88 -1.03 -10.79 4.96
CA MET A 88 -0.35 -10.47 3.71
C MET A 88 -0.25 -11.64 2.75
N LYS A 89 -0.16 -12.86 3.28
CA LYS A 89 -0.10 -14.08 2.46
C LYS A 89 -1.39 -14.30 1.68
N LYS A 90 -2.55 -14.18 2.34
CA LYS A 90 -3.86 -14.30 1.68
C LYS A 90 -4.07 -13.15 0.69
N ILE A 91 -3.72 -11.91 1.06
CA ILE A 91 -3.84 -10.75 0.18
C ILE A 91 -2.95 -10.92 -1.06
N ASN A 92 -1.73 -11.45 -0.91
CA ASN A 92 -0.84 -11.73 -2.03
C ASN A 92 -1.40 -12.84 -2.94
N GLN A 93 -1.98 -13.90 -2.38
CA GLN A 93 -2.64 -14.94 -3.19
C GLN A 93 -3.77 -14.34 -4.06
N LEU A 94 -4.58 -13.47 -3.47
CA LEU A 94 -5.63 -12.75 -4.19
C LEU A 94 -5.04 -11.81 -5.28
N SER A 95 -3.92 -11.15 -4.98
CA SER A 95 -3.22 -10.33 -5.97
C SER A 95 -2.78 -11.12 -7.19
N LEU A 96 -2.23 -12.31 -6.97
CA LEU A 96 -1.81 -13.19 -8.07
C LEU A 96 -3.01 -13.69 -8.91
N GLU A 97 -4.15 -13.93 -8.27
CA GLU A 97 -5.37 -14.42 -8.95
C GLU A 97 -6.09 -13.32 -9.72
N PHE A 98 -6.21 -12.12 -9.14
CA PHE A 98 -7.02 -11.02 -9.69
C PHE A 98 -6.19 -9.95 -10.42
N GLY A 99 -4.87 -9.98 -10.30
CA GLY A 99 -3.96 -9.13 -11.08
C GLY A 99 -3.76 -7.71 -10.56
N PHE A 100 -4.08 -7.42 -9.30
CA PHE A 100 -3.81 -6.11 -8.70
C PHE A 100 -2.40 -6.03 -8.08
N LYS A 101 -1.92 -4.81 -7.81
CA LYS A 101 -0.66 -4.52 -7.13
C LYS A 101 -0.89 -4.24 -5.65
N ILE A 102 0.12 -4.48 -4.81
CA ILE A 102 0.02 -4.29 -3.36
C ILE A 102 1.02 -3.23 -2.88
N ILE A 103 0.50 -2.21 -2.18
CA ILE A 103 1.29 -1.29 -1.37
C ILE A 103 0.95 -1.53 0.09
N GLU A 104 1.88 -2.05 0.89
CA GLU A 104 1.70 -2.14 2.34
C GLU A 104 1.87 -0.75 2.96
N ASP A 105 0.82 -0.21 3.59
CA ASP A 105 0.97 0.95 4.46
C ASP A 105 1.40 0.48 5.86
N ALA A 106 2.70 0.46 6.06
CA ALA A 106 3.37 0.05 7.29
C ALA A 106 3.73 1.25 8.19
N SER A 107 3.01 2.38 8.06
CA SER A 107 3.28 3.61 8.81
C SER A 107 3.27 3.43 10.34
N HIS A 108 2.66 2.36 10.86
CA HIS A 108 2.64 2.00 12.29
C HIS A 108 3.47 0.74 12.60
N ALA A 109 4.15 0.14 11.63
CA ALA A 109 4.66 -1.23 11.74
C ALA A 109 6.19 -1.33 11.64
N VAL A 110 6.91 -0.26 11.98
CA VAL A 110 8.38 -0.32 12.08
C VAL A 110 8.77 -1.34 13.16
N GLY A 111 9.58 -2.35 12.77
CA GLY A 111 10.01 -3.42 13.67
C GLY A 111 9.00 -4.57 13.85
N ALA A 112 7.80 -4.47 13.28
CA ALA A 112 6.82 -5.55 13.28
C ALA A 112 7.30 -6.73 12.43
N LYS A 113 6.70 -7.91 12.70
CA LYS A 113 6.99 -9.14 11.95
C LYS A 113 5.70 -9.79 11.50
N TYR A 114 5.75 -10.42 10.32
CA TYR A 114 4.72 -11.31 9.80
C TYR A 114 5.34 -12.66 9.45
N GLU A 115 4.78 -13.77 9.96
CA GLU A 115 5.36 -15.12 9.81
C GLU A 115 6.88 -15.19 10.15
N GLY A 116 7.30 -14.47 11.20
CA GLY A 116 8.69 -14.44 11.68
C GLY A 116 9.64 -13.52 10.90
N MET A 117 9.21 -12.96 9.78
CA MET A 117 10.04 -12.06 8.96
C MET A 117 9.63 -10.60 9.16
N PRO A 118 10.56 -9.65 8.99
CA PRO A 118 10.25 -8.24 9.22
C PRO A 118 9.26 -7.72 8.18
N VAL A 119 8.29 -6.91 8.64
CA VAL A 119 7.48 -6.06 7.75
C VAL A 119 8.43 -5.14 6.99
N GLY A 120 8.24 -5.05 5.68
CA GLY A 120 9.12 -4.31 4.78
C GLY A 120 10.10 -5.18 3.99
N ASP A 121 10.08 -6.51 4.19
CA ASP A 121 10.84 -7.44 3.34
C ASP A 121 10.23 -7.60 1.93
N CYS A 122 9.02 -7.06 1.72
CA CYS A 122 8.30 -7.03 0.44
C CYS A 122 8.13 -8.40 -0.23
N ARG A 123 8.06 -9.51 0.56
CA ARG A 123 7.84 -10.84 -0.03
C ARG A 123 6.40 -11.06 -0.51
N TYR A 124 5.45 -10.29 0.03
CA TYR A 124 4.03 -10.39 -0.26
C TYR A 124 3.46 -9.10 -0.88
N SER A 125 4.31 -8.14 -1.19
CA SER A 125 3.90 -6.85 -1.74
C SER A 125 4.87 -6.34 -2.81
N ASP A 126 4.40 -5.41 -3.63
CA ASP A 126 5.26 -4.72 -4.60
C ASP A 126 6.06 -3.61 -3.91
N ILE A 127 5.43 -2.92 -2.96
CA ILE A 127 6.05 -1.82 -2.19
C ILE A 127 5.54 -1.87 -0.75
N THR A 128 6.43 -1.64 0.22
CA THR A 128 6.06 -1.33 1.61
C THR A 128 6.45 0.12 1.93
N VAL A 129 5.54 0.86 2.56
CA VAL A 129 5.74 2.26 2.93
C VAL A 129 5.82 2.42 4.44
N PHE A 130 6.84 3.13 4.93
CA PHE A 130 6.98 3.54 6.31
C PHE A 130 6.87 5.06 6.46
N SER A 131 6.44 5.50 7.64
CA SER A 131 6.35 6.89 8.02
C SER A 131 7.25 7.18 9.22
N PHE A 132 7.97 8.30 9.17
CA PHE A 132 8.82 8.80 10.26
C PHE A 132 8.35 10.17 10.75
N HIS A 133 7.04 10.44 10.65
CA HIS A 133 6.38 11.60 11.25
C HIS A 133 6.56 11.60 12.78
N PRO A 134 6.55 12.74 13.48
CA PRO A 134 6.78 12.84 14.94
C PRO A 134 5.96 11.89 15.81
N VAL A 135 4.73 11.54 15.42
CA VAL A 135 3.85 10.65 16.20
C VAL A 135 4.14 9.16 16.01
N LYS A 136 5.10 8.78 15.14
CA LYS A 136 5.40 7.37 14.84
C LYS A 136 6.38 6.77 15.82
N ILE A 137 6.60 5.45 15.74
CA ILE A 137 7.49 4.66 16.62
C ILE A 137 8.90 5.23 16.65
N ILE A 138 9.41 5.62 15.48
CA ILE A 138 10.64 6.41 15.31
C ILE A 138 10.35 7.60 14.41
N THR A 139 11.09 8.68 14.59
CA THR A 139 10.87 9.91 13.82
C THR A 139 12.17 10.53 13.31
N THR A 140 12.06 11.21 12.18
CA THR A 140 13.09 12.09 11.62
C THR A 140 12.57 13.53 11.52
N CYS A 141 11.68 13.95 12.42
CA CYS A 141 10.79 15.11 12.36
C CYS A 141 9.76 14.94 11.23
N GLU A 142 10.19 14.88 10.00
CA GLU A 142 9.40 14.49 8.85
C GLU A 142 10.19 13.46 8.03
N GLY A 143 9.54 12.38 7.62
CA GLY A 143 10.18 11.36 6.82
C GLY A 143 9.21 10.29 6.32
N GLY A 144 9.64 9.59 5.29
CA GLY A 144 8.95 8.41 4.76
C GLY A 144 9.94 7.57 3.95
N MET A 145 9.62 6.30 3.82
CA MET A 145 10.46 5.35 3.10
C MET A 145 9.59 4.39 2.31
N CYS A 146 10.02 4.07 1.10
CA CYS A 146 9.48 2.99 0.29
C CYS A 146 10.52 1.87 0.22
N MET A 147 10.08 0.64 0.45
CA MET A 147 10.87 -0.58 0.27
C MET A 147 10.29 -1.38 -0.90
N THR A 148 11.14 -2.00 -1.68
CA THR A 148 10.74 -2.91 -2.78
C THR A 148 11.88 -3.86 -3.12
N ASN A 149 11.55 -5.04 -3.63
CA ASN A 149 12.50 -6.01 -4.18
C ASN A 149 12.64 -5.89 -5.71
N ASP A 150 11.82 -5.06 -6.36
CA ASP A 150 11.86 -4.85 -7.81
C ASP A 150 12.77 -3.65 -8.16
N SER A 151 13.85 -3.91 -8.91
CA SER A 151 14.81 -2.88 -9.29
C SER A 151 14.21 -1.78 -10.19
N LYS A 152 13.21 -2.11 -11.02
CA LYS A 152 12.54 -1.14 -11.89
C LYS A 152 11.64 -0.22 -11.07
N ILE A 153 10.92 -0.78 -10.10
CA ILE A 153 10.12 0.01 -9.15
C ILE A 153 11.04 0.90 -8.32
N ALA A 154 12.18 0.37 -7.83
CA ALA A 154 13.16 1.16 -7.07
C ALA A 154 13.69 2.36 -7.86
N GLU A 155 13.99 2.18 -9.15
CA GLU A 155 14.43 3.27 -10.03
C GLU A 155 13.34 4.36 -10.16
N LEU A 156 12.08 3.96 -10.39
CA LEU A 156 10.96 4.89 -10.49
C LEU A 156 10.74 5.66 -9.18
N LEU A 157 10.75 4.97 -8.04
CA LEU A 157 10.65 5.58 -6.71
C LEU A 157 11.76 6.62 -6.49
N TYR A 158 13.00 6.29 -6.87
CA TYR A 158 14.12 7.22 -6.77
C TYR A 158 13.92 8.46 -7.64
N ARG A 159 13.47 8.28 -8.87
CA ARG A 159 13.20 9.39 -9.81
C ARG A 159 12.07 10.28 -9.32
N PHE A 160 10.93 9.71 -8.91
CA PHE A 160 9.79 10.50 -8.40
C PHE A 160 10.12 11.23 -7.10
N ARG A 161 10.99 10.68 -6.26
CA ARG A 161 11.49 11.37 -5.08
C ARG A 161 12.29 12.64 -5.42
N SER A 162 12.93 12.68 -6.57
CA SER A 162 13.90 13.72 -6.97
C SER A 162 13.52 14.36 -8.31
N HIS A 163 12.35 15.01 -8.37
CA HIS A 163 11.91 15.82 -9.52
C HIS A 163 11.73 15.06 -10.85
N GLY A 164 11.75 13.75 -10.87
CA GLY A 164 11.64 12.93 -12.08
C GLY A 164 12.87 12.97 -13.00
N ILE A 165 13.98 13.53 -12.54
CA ILE A 165 15.22 13.65 -13.32
C ILE A 165 16.19 12.51 -13.02
N THR A 166 16.94 12.08 -14.06
CA THR A 166 18.11 11.22 -13.90
C THR A 166 19.34 12.11 -13.77
N ARG A 167 20.13 11.93 -12.72
CA ARG A 167 21.48 12.48 -12.65
C ARG A 167 22.40 11.52 -13.38
N GLN A 168 23.01 11.98 -14.47
CA GLN A 168 24.14 11.31 -15.10
C GLN A 168 25.39 11.47 -14.23
#